data_75f7a193471a53a0d164f688dbcaa902
#
_entry.id   75f7a193471a53a0d164f688dbcaa902
#
_cell.length_a   1.000
_cell.length_b   1.000
_cell.length_c   1.000
_cell.angle_alpha   90.00
_cell.angle_beta   90.00
_cell.angle_gamma   90.00
#
_symmetry.space_group_name_H-M   'P 1'
#
loop_
_entity.id
_entity.type
_entity.pdbx_description
1 polymer ?
#
loop_
_entity_poly.entity_id
_entity_poly.type
_entity_poly.pdbx_seq_one_letter_code
_entity_poly.pdbx_strand_id
1 'polypeptide(L)'
;MQGLEVGTRLRYRLTLASGMLECLGFAGVVFGFASLVFVLKEDGYFSHLCVSVPGTNGTKTTTDCTMQDEQFSLVFTVASFLNNFMTLINGYLFDRFGTMVTRLLAISLYTTGTILVAFSSAAYSELLYPALSCIAVGGILLLLTNMQVGNLFSSHRSTIITLYNGAFDSSSAVFLIIKVLHEQGISLRSSLLVLSSCSVIHLLRTFLLMPKTHIPYPLPQHFTYGLNCRKANTYNVEQFERMKDGGVIASQESPAEPEDQAQAQDSENVASFRSCVLSWFFLWHLLWLSIMQLRHYLFIGTLNPMLNRLAENDPDLVSQYTNAFAITQLFGVLCAPWNGLLMDRHKGKPLAPGETSLEADLRSSSLSLLLTSVQCLLFSLCASFPLLPLQYITFVLQVINRSFLYGGNAAFISIAFPACHFGKLYGLLMALSAIISLLQYPCFALVKGALHGDPFLVDAALSLLSLLVFIHPLYVFIHCRKVARQREDNTQSDNNGSKMAEAEF
;
A
#
# COMPACT_ATOMS: atom_id res chain seq x y z
N MET A 1 33.96 -4.69 19.91
CA MET A 1 32.50 -4.93 19.75
C MET A 1 31.68 -3.63 19.52
N GLN A 2 31.89 -2.54 20.26
CA GLN A 2 31.15 -1.27 20.09
C GLN A 2 31.18 -0.69 18.67
N GLY A 3 32.28 -0.70 17.96
CA GLY A 3 32.38 -0.17 16.58
C GLY A 3 31.57 -0.96 15.54
N LEU A 4 31.39 -2.27 15.76
CA LEU A 4 30.58 -3.13 14.88
C LEU A 4 29.09 -2.88 15.07
N GLU A 5 28.63 -2.66 16.30
CA GLU A 5 27.24 -2.28 16.62
C GLU A 5 26.87 -0.92 16.05
N VAL A 6 27.76 0.07 16.15
CA VAL A 6 27.55 1.41 15.59
C VAL A 6 27.41 1.35 14.07
N GLY A 7 28.27 0.58 13.39
CA GLY A 7 28.21 0.38 11.94
C GLY A 7 26.91 -0.29 11.49
N THR A 8 26.41 -1.28 12.23
CA THR A 8 25.15 -1.98 11.94
C THR A 8 23.95 -1.04 12.12
N ARG A 9 23.90 -0.29 13.21
CA ARG A 9 22.83 0.69 13.47
C ARG A 9 22.80 1.81 12.40
N LEU A 10 23.97 2.29 11.99
CA LEU A 10 24.08 3.29 10.92
C LEU A 10 23.54 2.72 9.60
N ARG A 11 23.88 1.48 9.25
CA ARG A 11 23.39 0.80 8.05
C ARG A 11 21.85 0.67 8.08
N TYR A 12 21.25 0.27 9.20
CA TYR A 12 19.79 0.18 9.32
C TYR A 12 19.12 1.53 9.09
N ARG A 13 19.66 2.61 9.67
CA ARG A 13 19.15 3.96 9.45
C ARG A 13 19.30 4.44 7.99
N LEU A 14 20.43 4.14 7.36
CA LEU A 14 20.66 4.47 5.94
C LEU A 14 19.73 3.67 5.03
N THR A 15 19.48 2.40 5.33
CA THR A 15 18.52 1.57 4.59
C THR A 15 17.10 2.14 4.72
N LEU A 16 16.71 2.57 5.92
CA LEU A 16 15.41 3.21 6.16
C LEU A 16 15.29 4.53 5.39
N ALA A 17 16.25 5.45 5.57
CA ALA A 17 16.19 6.77 4.96
C ALA A 17 16.23 6.72 3.43
N SER A 18 17.14 5.90 2.86
CA SER A 18 17.23 5.71 1.41
C SER A 18 15.97 5.06 0.83
N GLY A 19 15.32 4.14 1.58
CA GLY A 19 14.06 3.54 1.19
C GLY A 19 12.90 4.54 1.19
N MET A 20 12.89 5.46 2.16
CA MET A 20 11.94 6.57 2.19
C MET A 20 12.04 7.44 0.95
N LEU A 21 13.27 7.86 0.59
CA LEU A 21 13.51 8.66 -0.60
C LEU A 21 13.13 7.90 -1.88
N GLU A 22 13.42 6.61 -1.94
CA GLU A 22 13.03 5.76 -3.06
C GLU A 22 11.51 5.65 -3.20
N CYS A 23 10.79 5.41 -2.11
CA CYS A 23 9.33 5.33 -2.15
C CYS A 23 8.70 6.69 -2.48
N LEU A 24 9.22 7.79 -1.91
CA LEU A 24 8.73 9.14 -2.14
C LEU A 24 8.95 9.62 -3.59
N GLY A 25 10.06 9.23 -4.21
CA GLY A 25 10.41 9.68 -5.56
C GLY A 25 9.92 8.78 -6.69
N PHE A 26 9.58 7.51 -6.41
CA PHE A 26 9.43 6.56 -7.51
C PHE A 26 8.27 5.55 -7.35
N ALA A 27 7.85 5.22 -6.14
CA ALA A 27 7.03 4.02 -5.96
C ALA A 27 5.57 4.18 -6.45
N GLY A 28 4.91 5.29 -6.16
CA GLY A 28 3.49 5.53 -6.49
C GLY A 28 3.26 6.63 -7.54
N VAL A 29 4.25 6.93 -8.36
CA VAL A 29 4.24 8.05 -9.33
C VAL A 29 3.02 8.03 -10.25
N VAL A 30 2.54 6.83 -10.64
CA VAL A 30 1.37 6.67 -11.51
C VAL A 30 0.09 7.32 -10.94
N PHE A 31 -0.02 7.50 -9.62
CA PHE A 31 -1.18 8.15 -9.01
C PHE A 31 -1.18 9.68 -9.15
N GLY A 32 -0.11 10.26 -9.67
CA GLY A 32 -0.05 11.65 -10.12
C GLY A 32 -0.52 11.86 -11.58
N PHE A 33 -1.16 10.86 -12.17
CA PHE A 33 -1.55 10.83 -13.58
C PHE A 33 -2.35 12.06 -14.05
N ALA A 34 -3.20 12.63 -13.20
CA ALA A 34 -3.96 13.84 -13.54
C ALA A 34 -3.04 15.02 -13.96
N SER A 35 -1.89 15.17 -13.28
CA SER A 35 -0.89 16.18 -13.67
C SER A 35 -0.17 15.82 -14.97
N LEU A 36 0.08 14.53 -15.21
CA LEU A 36 0.68 14.06 -16.46
C LEU A 36 -0.27 14.25 -17.65
N VAL A 37 -1.58 14.02 -17.48
CA VAL A 37 -2.59 14.22 -18.54
C VAL A 37 -2.58 15.63 -19.06
N PHE A 38 -2.38 16.63 -18.19
CA PHE A 38 -2.25 18.03 -18.62
C PHE A 38 -1.13 18.18 -19.66
N VAL A 39 0.08 17.67 -19.35
CA VAL A 39 1.22 17.71 -20.26
C VAL A 39 0.96 16.94 -21.57
N LEU A 40 0.37 15.73 -21.44
CA LEU A 40 0.06 14.89 -22.59
C LEU A 40 -0.97 15.54 -23.53
N LYS A 41 -1.94 16.28 -22.99
CA LYS A 41 -2.90 17.04 -23.81
C LYS A 41 -2.23 18.18 -24.56
N GLU A 42 -1.34 18.93 -23.91
CA GLU A 42 -0.55 19.99 -24.55
C GLU A 42 0.34 19.43 -25.68
N ASP A 43 0.94 18.25 -25.46
CA ASP A 43 1.76 17.55 -26.45
C ASP A 43 0.90 16.83 -27.53
N GLY A 44 -0.45 16.95 -27.52
CA GLY A 44 -1.36 16.48 -28.54
C GLY A 44 -1.67 14.99 -28.52
N TYR A 45 -1.42 14.28 -27.44
CA TYR A 45 -1.76 12.86 -27.31
C TYR A 45 -3.27 12.63 -27.43
N PHE A 46 -3.67 11.63 -28.26
CA PHE A 46 -5.07 11.31 -28.58
C PHE A 46 -5.88 12.49 -29.14
N SER A 47 -5.24 13.56 -29.64
CA SER A 47 -5.92 14.74 -30.19
C SER A 47 -6.82 14.45 -31.39
N HIS A 48 -6.55 13.35 -32.12
CA HIS A 48 -7.38 12.88 -33.24
C HIS A 48 -8.79 12.45 -32.81
N LEU A 49 -9.03 12.25 -31.52
CA LEU A 49 -10.35 11.90 -30.95
C LEU A 49 -11.18 13.14 -30.59
N CYS A 50 -10.60 14.34 -30.68
CA CYS A 50 -11.33 15.58 -30.48
C CYS A 50 -12.12 15.94 -31.77
N VAL A 51 -13.41 16.23 -31.65
CA VAL A 51 -14.29 16.60 -32.75
C VAL A 51 -14.75 18.05 -32.63
N SER A 52 -14.74 18.78 -33.74
CA SER A 52 -15.28 20.14 -33.78
C SER A 52 -16.80 20.07 -33.87
N VAL A 53 -17.51 20.57 -32.88
CA VAL A 53 -18.99 20.62 -32.82
C VAL A 53 -19.44 22.05 -33.13
N PRO A 54 -20.39 22.24 -34.08
CA PRO A 54 -20.96 23.58 -34.32
C PRO A 54 -21.68 24.10 -33.08
N GLY A 55 -21.30 25.28 -32.59
CA GLY A 55 -21.97 25.91 -31.45
C GLY A 55 -23.42 26.25 -31.75
N THR A 56 -24.31 26.13 -30.76
CA THR A 56 -25.75 26.33 -30.85
C THR A 56 -26.20 27.73 -31.30
N ASN A 57 -25.28 28.70 -31.35
CA ASN A 57 -25.55 30.09 -31.75
C ASN A 57 -24.75 30.57 -32.98
N GLY A 58 -24.23 29.67 -33.83
CA GLY A 58 -23.73 30.04 -35.17
C GLY A 58 -22.41 30.84 -35.22
N THR A 59 -21.74 31.12 -34.12
CA THR A 59 -20.56 31.99 -34.06
C THR A 59 -19.28 31.45 -33.47
N LYS A 60 -19.28 30.28 -32.83
CA LYS A 60 -18.04 29.63 -32.36
C LYS A 60 -18.16 28.11 -32.46
N THR A 61 -17.25 27.49 -33.23
CA THR A 61 -17.00 26.05 -33.15
C THR A 61 -16.37 25.73 -31.81
N THR A 62 -17.02 24.85 -31.01
CA THR A 62 -16.44 24.30 -29.79
C THR A 62 -15.83 22.94 -30.10
N THR A 63 -14.66 22.66 -29.54
CA THR A 63 -14.00 21.36 -29.69
C THR A 63 -14.45 20.45 -28.52
N ASP A 64 -15.07 19.32 -28.85
CA ASP A 64 -15.42 18.28 -27.90
C ASP A 64 -14.30 17.23 -27.85
N CYS A 65 -13.62 17.10 -26.71
CA CYS A 65 -12.55 16.16 -26.46
C CYS A 65 -12.94 15.04 -25.46
N THR A 66 -14.23 14.77 -25.32
CA THR A 66 -14.74 13.75 -24.38
C THR A 66 -14.13 12.38 -24.64
N MET A 67 -13.95 11.98 -25.91
CA MET A 67 -13.34 10.70 -26.29
C MET A 67 -11.85 10.64 -25.93
N GLN A 68 -11.12 11.76 -26.02
CA GLN A 68 -9.73 11.87 -25.56
C GLN A 68 -9.64 11.65 -24.04
N ASP A 69 -10.53 12.26 -23.28
CA ASP A 69 -10.58 12.11 -21.82
C ASP A 69 -10.93 10.67 -21.39
N GLU A 70 -11.82 10.01 -22.15
CA GLU A 70 -12.12 8.59 -21.92
C GLU A 70 -10.90 7.70 -22.14
N GLN A 71 -10.08 7.97 -23.17
CA GLN A 71 -8.84 7.22 -23.40
C GLN A 71 -7.82 7.41 -22.28
N PHE A 72 -7.61 8.63 -21.82
CA PHE A 72 -6.75 8.87 -20.65
C PHE A 72 -7.26 8.18 -19.39
N SER A 73 -8.56 8.23 -19.14
CA SER A 73 -9.18 7.52 -18.03
C SER A 73 -8.96 6.00 -18.13
N LEU A 74 -9.07 5.44 -19.33
CA LEU A 74 -8.83 4.02 -19.58
C LEU A 74 -7.35 3.64 -19.34
N VAL A 75 -6.40 4.47 -19.82
CA VAL A 75 -4.95 4.28 -19.55
C VAL A 75 -4.69 4.22 -18.05
N PHE A 76 -5.21 5.17 -17.28
CA PHE A 76 -5.05 5.17 -15.83
C PHE A 76 -5.70 3.95 -15.16
N THR A 77 -6.87 3.57 -15.62
CA THR A 77 -7.58 2.42 -15.07
C THR A 77 -6.80 1.13 -15.28
N VAL A 78 -6.28 0.90 -16.48
CA VAL A 78 -5.45 -0.28 -16.77
C VAL A 78 -4.19 -0.28 -15.90
N ALA A 79 -3.50 0.84 -15.79
CA ALA A 79 -2.29 0.94 -14.99
C ALA A 79 -2.54 0.72 -13.49
N SER A 80 -3.60 1.34 -12.93
CA SER A 80 -3.96 1.20 -11.51
C SER A 80 -4.52 -0.19 -11.17
N PHE A 81 -5.27 -0.80 -12.09
CA PHE A 81 -5.70 -2.19 -11.95
C PHE A 81 -4.50 -3.14 -11.91
N LEU A 82 -3.57 -3.01 -12.88
CA LEU A 82 -2.37 -3.85 -12.92
C LEU A 82 -1.45 -3.61 -11.72
N ASN A 83 -1.35 -2.39 -11.21
CA ASN A 83 -0.62 -2.10 -9.98
C ASN A 83 -1.06 -3.02 -8.83
N ASN A 84 -2.35 -3.16 -8.62
CA ASN A 84 -2.90 -3.94 -7.53
C ASN A 84 -3.00 -5.44 -7.85
N PHE A 85 -3.47 -5.79 -9.05
CA PHE A 85 -3.66 -7.18 -9.44
C PHE A 85 -2.33 -7.94 -9.55
N MET A 86 -1.33 -7.32 -10.16
CA MET A 86 0.00 -7.93 -10.30
C MET A 86 0.73 -8.07 -8.95
N THR A 87 0.24 -7.41 -7.89
CA THR A 87 0.81 -7.56 -6.55
C THR A 87 0.72 -9.00 -6.04
N LEU A 88 -0.24 -9.80 -6.51
CA LEU A 88 -0.31 -11.24 -6.22
C LEU A 88 0.91 -11.99 -6.78
N ILE A 89 1.24 -11.76 -8.04
CA ILE A 89 2.40 -12.38 -8.70
C ILE A 89 3.68 -11.85 -8.07
N ASN A 90 3.73 -10.55 -7.83
CA ASN A 90 4.86 -9.85 -7.21
C ASN A 90 5.14 -10.35 -5.80
N GLY A 91 4.09 -10.58 -5.00
CA GLY A 91 4.20 -11.14 -3.66
C GLY A 91 4.73 -12.58 -3.67
N TYR A 92 4.26 -13.40 -4.62
CA TYR A 92 4.79 -14.74 -4.81
C TYR A 92 6.27 -14.72 -5.23
N LEU A 93 6.63 -13.85 -6.18
CA LEU A 93 8.03 -13.69 -6.62
C LEU A 93 8.92 -13.23 -5.46
N PHE A 94 8.44 -12.28 -4.66
CA PHE A 94 9.16 -11.80 -3.49
C PHE A 94 9.38 -12.93 -2.48
N ASP A 95 8.34 -13.68 -2.11
CA ASP A 95 8.43 -14.78 -1.14
C ASP A 95 9.30 -15.94 -1.64
N ARG A 96 9.38 -16.17 -2.97
CA ARG A 96 10.13 -17.28 -3.56
C ARG A 96 11.59 -16.94 -3.85
N PHE A 97 11.87 -15.77 -4.42
CA PHE A 97 13.17 -15.40 -4.94
C PHE A 97 13.92 -14.37 -4.07
N GLY A 98 13.24 -13.83 -3.06
CA GLY A 98 13.82 -12.86 -2.15
C GLY A 98 13.95 -11.45 -2.71
N THR A 99 14.61 -10.59 -1.94
CA THR A 99 14.66 -9.15 -2.15
C THR A 99 15.40 -8.75 -3.42
N MET A 100 16.59 -9.34 -3.66
CA MET A 100 17.46 -8.89 -4.75
C MET A 100 16.82 -9.10 -6.12
N VAL A 101 16.30 -10.30 -6.39
CA VAL A 101 15.67 -10.64 -7.68
C VAL A 101 14.44 -9.79 -7.92
N THR A 102 13.60 -9.65 -6.89
CA THR A 102 12.37 -8.83 -6.97
C THR A 102 12.69 -7.37 -7.24
N ARG A 103 13.75 -6.81 -6.63
CA ARG A 103 14.19 -5.44 -6.88
C ARG A 103 14.74 -5.23 -8.28
N LEU A 104 15.53 -6.16 -8.79
CA LEU A 104 16.04 -6.08 -10.18
C LEU A 104 14.88 -6.08 -11.18
N LEU A 105 13.87 -6.92 -10.96
CA LEU A 105 12.65 -6.90 -11.78
C LEU A 105 11.92 -5.56 -11.66
N ALA A 106 11.76 -5.04 -10.44
CA ALA A 106 11.12 -3.73 -10.20
C ALA A 106 11.83 -2.61 -10.97
N ILE A 107 13.16 -2.55 -10.86
CA ILE A 107 13.98 -1.54 -11.53
C ILE A 107 13.88 -1.66 -13.06
N SER A 108 13.92 -2.88 -13.60
CA SER A 108 13.80 -3.09 -15.05
C SER A 108 12.44 -2.66 -15.58
N LEU A 109 11.33 -3.02 -14.90
CA LEU A 109 10.00 -2.60 -15.28
C LEU A 109 9.83 -1.08 -15.21
N TYR A 110 10.25 -0.49 -14.09
CA TYR A 110 10.15 0.96 -13.89
C TYR A 110 10.93 1.75 -14.97
N THR A 111 12.17 1.33 -15.22
CA THR A 111 13.04 1.94 -16.25
C THR A 111 12.45 1.78 -17.64
N THR A 112 11.97 0.59 -17.99
CA THR A 112 11.29 0.34 -19.28
C THR A 112 10.07 1.24 -19.42
N GLY A 113 9.23 1.36 -18.39
CA GLY A 113 8.05 2.20 -18.42
C GLY A 113 8.39 3.68 -18.63
N THR A 114 9.36 4.21 -17.90
CA THR A 114 9.79 5.62 -18.04
C THR A 114 10.43 5.90 -19.41
N ILE A 115 11.19 4.96 -19.96
CA ILE A 115 11.73 5.05 -21.33
C ILE A 115 10.61 5.03 -22.34
N LEU A 116 9.62 4.15 -22.23
CA LEU A 116 8.49 4.08 -23.14
C LEU A 116 7.70 5.40 -23.19
N VAL A 117 7.45 6.03 -22.01
CA VAL A 117 6.81 7.37 -22.01
C VAL A 117 7.73 8.42 -22.65
N ALA A 118 9.05 8.39 -22.37
CA ALA A 118 9.99 9.35 -22.94
C ALA A 118 10.07 9.29 -24.47
N PHE A 119 9.84 8.13 -25.08
CA PHE A 119 9.86 7.92 -26.52
C PHE A 119 8.47 7.79 -27.15
N SER A 120 7.39 7.93 -26.37
CA SER A 120 6.04 8.04 -26.92
C SER A 120 5.83 9.42 -27.56
N SER A 121 4.84 9.52 -28.41
CA SER A 121 4.46 10.75 -29.11
C SER A 121 2.96 10.73 -29.41
N ALA A 122 2.41 11.86 -29.87
CA ALA A 122 1.02 11.96 -30.29
C ALA A 122 0.62 10.90 -31.34
N ALA A 123 1.56 10.50 -32.22
CA ALA A 123 1.32 9.45 -33.22
C ALA A 123 1.26 8.03 -32.63
N TYR A 124 1.90 7.80 -31.47
CA TYR A 124 1.97 6.52 -30.77
C TYR A 124 1.46 6.63 -29.34
N SER A 125 0.33 7.32 -29.17
CA SER A 125 -0.29 7.57 -27.85
C SER A 125 -0.64 6.27 -27.09
N GLU A 126 -0.89 5.17 -27.80
CA GLU A 126 -1.21 3.85 -27.23
C GLU A 126 -0.04 3.24 -26.44
N LEU A 127 1.20 3.69 -26.67
CA LEU A 127 2.33 3.26 -25.85
C LEU A 127 2.18 3.64 -24.36
N LEU A 128 1.30 4.57 -24.03
CA LEU A 128 1.01 4.94 -22.65
C LEU A 128 0.43 3.77 -21.83
N TYR A 129 -0.32 2.85 -22.46
CA TYR A 129 -0.89 1.69 -21.77
C TYR A 129 0.19 0.77 -21.17
N PRO A 130 1.12 0.19 -21.95
CA PRO A 130 2.18 -0.62 -21.39
C PRO A 130 3.17 0.21 -20.56
N ALA A 131 3.44 1.44 -20.93
CA ALA A 131 4.40 2.30 -20.24
C ALA A 131 3.99 2.59 -18.79
N LEU A 132 2.77 3.09 -18.58
CA LEU A 132 2.27 3.40 -17.24
C LEU A 132 1.99 2.14 -16.43
N SER A 133 1.60 1.04 -17.07
CA SER A 133 1.49 -0.27 -16.42
C SER A 133 2.84 -0.75 -15.89
N CYS A 134 3.91 -0.61 -16.65
CA CYS A 134 5.27 -0.97 -16.21
C CYS A 134 5.75 -0.06 -15.05
N ILE A 135 5.48 1.25 -15.10
CA ILE A 135 5.80 2.18 -14.00
C ILE A 135 5.04 1.77 -12.74
N ALA A 136 3.75 1.48 -12.86
CA ALA A 136 2.89 1.10 -11.74
C ALA A 136 3.36 -0.20 -11.08
N VAL A 137 3.57 -1.26 -11.88
CA VAL A 137 4.00 -2.58 -11.36
C VAL A 137 5.41 -2.51 -10.80
N GLY A 138 6.33 -1.80 -11.46
CA GLY A 138 7.68 -1.56 -10.93
C GLY A 138 7.67 -0.81 -9.60
N GLY A 139 6.84 0.23 -9.50
CA GLY A 139 6.71 1.05 -8.29
C GLY A 139 6.18 0.27 -7.09
N ILE A 140 5.11 -0.53 -7.26
CA ILE A 140 4.58 -1.36 -6.16
C ILE A 140 5.58 -2.44 -5.71
N LEU A 141 6.40 -2.99 -6.63
CA LEU A 141 7.48 -3.91 -6.29
C LEU A 141 8.58 -3.22 -5.45
N LEU A 142 8.93 -1.97 -5.77
CA LEU A 142 9.86 -1.18 -4.93
C LEU A 142 9.28 -1.00 -3.52
N LEU A 143 8.00 -0.65 -3.40
CA LEU A 143 7.33 -0.53 -2.10
C LEU A 143 7.36 -1.86 -1.33
N LEU A 144 6.94 -2.97 -1.96
CA LEU A 144 6.85 -4.28 -1.33
C LEU A 144 8.21 -4.70 -0.73
N THR A 145 9.30 -4.50 -1.49
CA THR A 145 10.64 -4.82 -1.01
C THR A 145 11.15 -3.87 0.08
N ASN A 146 10.62 -2.66 0.17
CA ASN A 146 10.96 -1.70 1.23
C ASN A 146 10.18 -1.95 2.53
N MET A 147 8.93 -2.43 2.47
CA MET A 147 8.12 -2.69 3.67
C MET A 147 8.81 -3.65 4.66
N GLN A 148 9.57 -4.65 4.17
CA GLN A 148 10.31 -5.57 5.04
C GLN A 148 11.39 -4.88 5.90
N VAL A 149 11.84 -3.67 5.54
CA VAL A 149 12.81 -2.89 6.35
C VAL A 149 12.24 -2.59 7.75
N GLY A 150 10.93 -2.57 7.90
CA GLY A 150 10.26 -2.50 9.20
C GLY A 150 10.71 -3.61 10.17
N ASN A 151 11.06 -4.79 9.67
CA ASN A 151 11.52 -5.92 10.48
C ASN A 151 12.86 -5.64 11.19
N LEU A 152 13.67 -4.67 10.73
CA LEU A 152 14.90 -4.25 11.40
C LEU A 152 14.63 -3.46 12.70
N PHE A 153 13.40 -2.97 12.88
CA PHE A 153 13.02 -2.08 13.96
C PHE A 153 11.80 -2.63 14.70
N SER A 154 11.98 -3.70 15.44
CA SER A 154 10.90 -4.48 16.06
C SER A 154 9.87 -3.63 16.83
N SER A 155 10.31 -2.62 17.58
CA SER A 155 9.43 -1.72 18.36
C SER A 155 8.62 -0.73 17.52
N HIS A 156 9.05 -0.44 16.29
CA HIS A 156 8.41 0.53 15.38
C HIS A 156 8.08 -0.08 14.01
N ARG A 157 7.87 -1.41 13.96
CA ARG A 157 7.66 -2.14 12.72
C ARG A 157 6.49 -1.60 11.92
N SER A 158 5.33 -1.47 12.57
CA SER A 158 4.12 -0.97 11.92
C SER A 158 4.28 0.49 11.47
N THR A 159 4.92 1.31 12.29
CA THR A 159 5.21 2.71 11.96
C THR A 159 6.05 2.84 10.69
N ILE A 160 7.06 1.99 10.52
CA ILE A 160 7.92 2.03 9.32
C ILE A 160 7.16 1.52 8.08
N ILE A 161 6.36 0.46 8.22
CA ILE A 161 5.53 -0.05 7.13
C ILE A 161 4.53 1.02 6.66
N THR A 162 3.85 1.68 7.59
CA THR A 162 2.90 2.76 7.26
C THR A 162 3.61 3.97 6.65
N LEU A 163 4.80 4.31 7.14
CA LEU A 163 5.60 5.41 6.62
C LEU A 163 6.00 5.19 5.15
N TYR A 164 6.42 3.98 4.77
CA TYR A 164 6.70 3.64 3.37
C TYR A 164 5.47 3.74 2.48
N ASN A 165 4.30 3.32 2.99
CA ASN A 165 3.03 3.47 2.26
C ASN A 165 2.64 4.94 2.08
N GLY A 166 2.85 5.79 3.10
CA GLY A 166 2.63 7.23 2.99
C GLY A 166 3.58 7.91 1.99
N ALA A 167 4.85 7.46 1.95
CA ALA A 167 5.80 7.91 0.95
C ALA A 167 5.38 7.52 -0.48
N PHE A 168 4.84 6.30 -0.64
CA PHE A 168 4.24 5.83 -1.88
C PHE A 168 3.11 6.75 -2.35
N ASP A 169 2.17 7.08 -1.47
CA ASP A 169 1.06 7.97 -1.82
C ASP A 169 1.54 9.37 -2.22
N SER A 170 2.53 9.93 -1.51
CA SER A 170 3.08 11.25 -1.78
C SER A 170 3.93 11.31 -3.05
N SER A 171 4.41 10.18 -3.57
CA SER A 171 5.20 10.13 -4.81
C SER A 171 4.39 10.53 -6.07
N SER A 172 3.07 10.61 -5.99
CA SER A 172 2.20 11.20 -7.00
C SER A 172 2.60 12.63 -7.38
N ALA A 173 3.27 13.36 -6.48
CA ALA A 173 3.84 14.68 -6.72
C ALA A 173 4.90 14.74 -7.81
N VAL A 174 5.54 13.63 -8.16
CA VAL A 174 6.59 13.61 -9.19
C VAL A 174 6.02 14.05 -10.54
N PHE A 175 4.82 13.61 -10.92
CA PHE A 175 4.18 14.07 -12.15
C PHE A 175 3.72 15.55 -12.08
N LEU A 176 3.39 16.05 -10.89
CA LEU A 176 3.16 17.48 -10.69
C LEU A 176 4.46 18.29 -10.92
N ILE A 177 5.59 17.81 -10.42
CA ILE A 177 6.89 18.43 -10.67
C ILE A 177 7.20 18.44 -12.18
N ILE A 178 6.94 17.32 -12.87
CA ILE A 178 7.13 17.23 -14.34
C ILE A 178 6.22 18.23 -15.06
N LYS A 179 4.96 18.40 -14.63
CA LYS A 179 4.06 19.42 -15.17
C LYS A 179 4.65 20.83 -15.03
N VAL A 180 5.09 21.19 -13.83
CA VAL A 180 5.70 22.51 -13.58
C VAL A 180 6.96 22.73 -14.42
N LEU A 181 7.80 21.71 -14.58
CA LEU A 181 8.99 21.77 -15.46
C LEU A 181 8.60 21.94 -16.93
N HIS A 182 7.52 21.30 -17.38
CA HIS A 182 7.00 21.44 -18.74
C HIS A 182 6.49 22.86 -19.00
N GLU A 183 5.76 23.45 -18.06
CA GLU A 183 5.31 24.85 -18.12
C GLU A 183 6.48 25.84 -18.19
N GLN A 184 7.66 25.44 -17.67
CA GLN A 184 8.91 26.20 -17.78
C GLN A 184 9.70 25.91 -19.08
N GLY A 185 9.17 25.12 -20.01
CA GLY A 185 9.77 24.80 -21.30
C GLY A 185 10.68 23.56 -21.31
N ILE A 186 10.72 22.77 -20.24
CA ILE A 186 11.46 21.49 -20.22
C ILE A 186 10.56 20.41 -20.81
N SER A 187 11.01 19.74 -21.88
CA SER A 187 10.22 18.70 -22.54
C SER A 187 9.92 17.52 -21.62
N LEU A 188 8.73 16.89 -21.82
CA LEU A 188 8.33 15.66 -21.14
C LEU A 188 9.41 14.57 -21.31
N ARG A 189 9.95 14.43 -22.52
CA ARG A 189 11.02 13.48 -22.84
C ARG A 189 12.24 13.66 -21.94
N SER A 190 12.72 14.89 -21.75
CA SER A 190 13.89 15.17 -20.91
C SER A 190 13.64 14.80 -19.47
N SER A 191 12.47 15.17 -18.92
CA SER A 191 12.09 14.88 -17.55
C SER A 191 12.00 13.36 -17.29
N LEU A 192 11.43 12.61 -18.22
CA LEU A 192 11.30 11.14 -18.11
C LEU A 192 12.65 10.42 -18.30
N LEU A 193 13.56 10.93 -19.13
CA LEU A 193 14.92 10.39 -19.26
C LEU A 193 15.74 10.61 -17.97
N VAL A 194 15.60 11.77 -17.33
CA VAL A 194 16.20 11.99 -16.00
C VAL A 194 15.64 11.00 -14.98
N LEU A 195 14.31 10.82 -14.94
CA LEU A 195 13.68 9.86 -14.05
C LEU A 195 14.17 8.42 -14.32
N SER A 196 14.33 8.05 -15.60
CA SER A 196 14.89 6.76 -16.01
C SER A 196 16.35 6.58 -15.55
N SER A 197 17.18 7.63 -15.63
CA SER A 197 18.58 7.56 -15.20
C SER A 197 18.74 7.32 -13.70
N CYS A 198 17.74 7.67 -12.88
CA CYS A 198 17.71 7.39 -11.46
C CYS A 198 17.71 5.89 -11.14
N SER A 199 17.46 5.01 -12.14
CA SER A 199 17.60 3.55 -11.98
C SER A 199 18.99 3.13 -11.49
N VAL A 200 20.04 3.89 -11.82
CA VAL A 200 21.40 3.67 -11.30
C VAL A 200 21.42 3.78 -9.77
N ILE A 201 20.70 4.75 -9.20
CA ILE A 201 20.59 4.93 -7.74
C ILE A 201 19.91 3.72 -7.11
N HIS A 202 18.82 3.22 -7.75
CA HIS A 202 18.12 2.02 -7.29
C HIS A 202 19.00 0.78 -7.32
N LEU A 203 19.80 0.61 -8.38
CA LEU A 203 20.79 -0.48 -8.48
C LEU A 203 21.85 -0.38 -7.38
N LEU A 204 22.47 0.79 -7.22
CA LEU A 204 23.45 1.00 -6.15
C LEU A 204 22.86 0.69 -4.78
N ARG A 205 21.67 1.18 -4.47
CA ARG A 205 20.97 0.88 -3.22
C ARG A 205 20.70 -0.62 -3.05
N THR A 206 20.28 -1.29 -4.12
CA THR A 206 19.97 -2.73 -4.10
C THR A 206 21.21 -3.55 -3.74
N PHE A 207 22.38 -3.25 -4.33
CA PHE A 207 23.59 -4.00 -4.08
C PHE A 207 24.29 -3.62 -2.76
N LEU A 208 24.21 -2.34 -2.35
CA LEU A 208 24.97 -1.84 -1.19
C LEU A 208 24.18 -1.93 0.13
N LEU A 209 22.88 -1.64 0.11
CA LEU A 209 22.08 -1.43 1.32
C LEU A 209 20.96 -2.46 1.52
N MET A 210 20.61 -3.27 0.51
CA MET A 210 19.53 -4.24 0.67
C MET A 210 20.06 -5.67 0.85
N PRO A 211 19.33 -6.54 1.59
CA PRO A 211 19.70 -7.95 1.70
C PRO A 211 19.47 -8.70 0.38
N LYS A 212 20.18 -9.80 0.17
CA LYS A 212 19.94 -10.69 -0.97
C LYS A 212 18.62 -11.43 -0.83
N THR A 213 18.38 -11.96 0.38
CA THR A 213 17.16 -12.67 0.78
C THR A 213 16.21 -11.75 1.55
N HIS A 214 15.30 -12.31 2.33
CA HIS A 214 14.37 -11.55 3.17
C HIS A 214 15.05 -11.06 4.46
N ILE A 215 14.43 -10.03 5.07
CA ILE A 215 14.72 -9.65 6.44
C ILE A 215 13.75 -10.44 7.33
N PRO A 216 14.25 -11.40 8.15
CA PRO A 216 13.38 -12.24 8.98
C PRO A 216 12.70 -11.43 10.09
N TYR A 217 11.59 -11.97 10.59
CA TYR A 217 10.91 -11.48 11.79
C TYR A 217 10.41 -12.68 12.60
N PRO A 218 10.73 -12.75 13.91
CA PRO A 218 11.56 -11.83 14.70
C PRO A 218 13.02 -11.76 14.20
N LEU A 219 13.67 -10.61 14.49
CA LEU A 219 15.04 -10.36 14.01
C LEU A 219 16.05 -11.14 14.86
N PRO A 220 16.89 -12.03 14.29
CA PRO A 220 17.92 -12.75 15.03
C PRO A 220 18.96 -11.81 15.66
N GLN A 221 19.47 -12.20 16.82
CA GLN A 221 20.61 -11.49 17.45
C GLN A 221 21.80 -11.49 16.51
N HIS A 222 22.43 -10.47 16.14
CA HIS A 222 23.54 -10.38 15.18
C HIS A 222 23.19 -10.49 13.69
N PHE A 223 21.92 -10.20 13.30
CA PHE A 223 21.57 -10.15 11.89
C PHE A 223 22.34 -9.04 11.17
N THR A 224 23.11 -9.41 10.14
CA THR A 224 23.88 -8.49 9.29
C THR A 224 23.69 -8.84 7.82
N TYR A 225 23.70 -7.81 6.96
CA TYR A 225 23.55 -7.97 5.50
C TYR A 225 24.38 -6.94 4.75
N GLY A 226 24.56 -7.13 3.43
CA GLY A 226 25.32 -6.24 2.54
C GLY A 226 26.72 -6.75 2.20
N LEU A 227 27.51 -5.96 1.45
CA LEU A 227 28.78 -6.40 0.80
C LEU A 227 29.89 -6.88 1.75
N ASN A 228 29.87 -6.51 3.03
CA ASN A 228 30.94 -6.86 3.99
C ASN A 228 30.67 -8.14 4.80
N CYS A 229 29.68 -8.95 4.41
CA CYS A 229 29.39 -10.22 5.08
C CYS A 229 30.39 -11.34 4.68
N ARG A 230 31.65 -11.16 4.98
CA ARG A 230 32.70 -12.19 4.77
C ARG A 230 32.60 -13.35 5.78
N LYS A 231 31.78 -13.22 6.81
CA LYS A 231 31.29 -14.26 7.73
C LYS A 231 29.83 -13.92 8.11
N ALA A 232 28.92 -13.95 7.16
CA ALA A 232 27.53 -14.12 7.52
C ALA A 232 27.36 -15.62 7.76
N ASN A 233 26.85 -15.99 8.93
CA ASN A 233 26.11 -17.23 9.05
C ASN A 233 25.07 -17.18 7.93
N THR A 234 25.33 -17.95 6.90
CA THR A 234 24.34 -18.24 5.89
C THR A 234 23.21 -18.88 6.69
N TYR A 235 22.16 -18.13 6.96
CA TYR A 235 20.88 -18.71 7.32
C TYR A 235 20.59 -19.58 6.12
N ASN A 236 20.77 -20.89 6.29
CA ASN A 236 20.64 -21.84 5.21
C ASN A 236 19.21 -21.75 4.72
N VAL A 237 19.03 -21.20 3.53
CA VAL A 237 17.78 -21.31 2.77
C VAL A 237 17.36 -22.79 2.72
N GLU A 238 18.33 -23.72 2.71
CA GLU A 238 18.11 -25.15 2.85
C GLU A 238 17.46 -25.56 4.19
N GLN A 239 17.76 -24.91 5.31
CA GLN A 239 17.07 -25.18 6.57
C GLN A 239 15.63 -24.67 6.56
N PHE A 240 15.38 -23.53 5.93
CA PHE A 240 14.04 -22.99 5.75
C PHE A 240 13.24 -23.80 4.71
N GLU A 241 13.87 -24.33 3.67
CA GLU A 241 13.25 -25.23 2.70
C GLU A 241 13.05 -26.64 3.27
N ARG A 242 13.93 -27.15 4.12
CA ARG A 242 13.71 -28.42 4.85
C ARG A 242 12.56 -28.37 5.85
N MET A 243 12.35 -27.22 6.51
CA MET A 243 11.15 -26.99 7.32
C MET A 243 9.87 -26.92 6.47
N LYS A 244 10.00 -26.61 5.18
CA LYS A 244 8.87 -26.47 4.26
C LYS A 244 8.40 -27.81 3.66
N ASP A 245 9.27 -28.78 3.54
CA ASP A 245 9.01 -30.04 2.83
C ASP A 245 8.80 -31.28 3.74
N GLY A 246 8.72 -31.10 5.08
CA GLY A 246 8.27 -32.16 6.01
C GLY A 246 9.06 -33.49 5.98
N GLY A 247 10.34 -33.45 5.61
CA GLY A 247 11.18 -34.64 5.49
C GLY A 247 11.99 -34.91 6.75
N VAL A 248 11.55 -35.89 7.53
CA VAL A 248 12.30 -36.48 8.65
C VAL A 248 13.51 -37.26 8.11
N ILE A 249 14.72 -36.84 8.43
CA ILE A 249 15.91 -37.72 8.43
C ILE A 249 16.71 -37.43 9.69
N ALA A 250 16.77 -38.45 10.52
CA ALA A 250 17.60 -38.51 11.71
C ALA A 250 19.09 -38.51 11.32
N SER A 251 19.92 -37.72 11.98
CA SER A 251 21.32 -38.03 12.24
C SER A 251 21.97 -37.09 13.23
N GLN A 252 22.52 -37.73 14.23
CA GLN A 252 23.64 -37.39 15.13
C GLN A 252 23.44 -36.27 16.16
N GLU A 253 23.34 -36.78 17.38
CA GLU A 253 23.36 -36.11 18.66
C GLU A 253 24.66 -35.34 18.90
N SER A 254 24.52 -34.09 19.26
CA SER A 254 25.39 -33.34 20.14
C SER A 254 24.52 -32.62 21.15
N PRO A 255 24.86 -32.57 22.45
CA PRO A 255 23.92 -32.09 23.47
C PRO A 255 23.65 -30.60 23.30
N ALA A 256 22.39 -30.27 22.92
CA ALA A 256 21.89 -28.92 22.81
C ALA A 256 21.37 -28.42 24.15
N GLU A 257 21.66 -27.16 24.46
CA GLU A 257 21.15 -26.46 25.63
C GLU A 257 19.62 -26.29 25.58
N PRO A 258 18.92 -26.12 26.73
CA PRO A 258 17.45 -26.14 26.83
C PRO A 258 16.70 -25.03 26.05
N GLU A 259 17.38 -23.97 25.59
CA GLU A 259 16.76 -22.88 24.82
C GLU A 259 16.49 -23.25 23.35
N ASP A 260 17.19 -24.20 22.79
CA ASP A 260 16.97 -24.64 21.39
C ASP A 260 15.71 -25.52 21.23
N GLN A 261 15.25 -26.18 22.28
CA GLN A 261 14.05 -27.00 22.24
C GLN A 261 12.75 -26.20 22.20
N ALA A 262 12.71 -25.01 22.80
CA ALA A 262 11.55 -24.13 22.75
C ALA A 262 11.35 -23.51 21.34
N GLN A 263 12.45 -23.24 20.62
CA GLN A 263 12.38 -22.71 19.25
C GLN A 263 12.03 -23.78 18.20
N ALA A 264 12.33 -25.05 18.45
CA ALA A 264 11.99 -26.15 17.56
C ALA A 264 10.49 -26.54 17.65
N GLN A 265 9.86 -26.37 18.82
CA GLN A 265 8.41 -26.63 19.00
C GLN A 265 7.52 -25.54 18.38
N ASP A 266 7.98 -24.27 18.30
CA ASP A 266 7.24 -23.19 17.65
C ASP A 266 7.22 -23.32 16.10
N SER A 267 8.14 -24.07 15.50
CA SER A 267 8.21 -24.27 14.06
C SER A 267 7.21 -25.31 13.50
N GLU A 268 6.67 -26.19 14.35
CA GLU A 268 5.69 -27.21 13.93
C GLU A 268 4.26 -26.69 13.76
N ASN A 269 3.92 -25.46 14.23
CA ASN A 269 2.56 -24.93 14.25
C ASN A 269 2.33 -23.70 13.36
N VAL A 270 3.15 -23.47 12.33
CA VAL A 270 2.88 -22.36 11.40
C VAL A 270 1.63 -22.64 10.57
N ALA A 271 0.61 -21.76 10.70
CA ALA A 271 -0.63 -21.89 9.95
C ALA A 271 -0.38 -21.94 8.43
N SER A 272 -0.99 -22.90 7.75
CA SER A 272 -0.85 -23.04 6.29
C SER A 272 -1.41 -21.82 5.56
N PHE A 273 -0.88 -21.50 4.36
CA PHE A 273 -1.38 -20.40 3.52
C PHE A 273 -2.90 -20.51 3.29
N ARG A 274 -3.41 -21.71 3.00
CA ARG A 274 -4.84 -21.95 2.79
C ARG A 274 -5.68 -21.65 4.04
N SER A 275 -5.19 -22.02 5.21
CA SER A 275 -5.85 -21.71 6.49
C SER A 275 -5.91 -20.20 6.74
N CYS A 276 -4.84 -19.47 6.41
CA CYS A 276 -4.81 -18.02 6.53
C CYS A 276 -5.85 -17.35 5.62
N VAL A 277 -5.94 -17.76 4.34
CA VAL A 277 -6.89 -17.21 3.36
C VAL A 277 -8.34 -17.48 3.74
N LEU A 278 -8.64 -18.66 4.29
CA LEU A 278 -9.99 -19.04 4.72
C LEU A 278 -10.35 -18.53 6.12
N SER A 279 -9.44 -17.83 6.78
CA SER A 279 -9.70 -17.25 8.11
C SER A 279 -10.68 -16.07 8.03
N TRP A 280 -11.50 -15.92 9.05
CA TRP A 280 -12.39 -14.75 9.18
C TRP A 280 -11.63 -13.43 9.26
N PHE A 281 -10.39 -13.43 9.77
CA PHE A 281 -9.53 -12.24 9.75
C PHE A 281 -9.25 -11.78 8.31
N PHE A 282 -8.91 -12.70 7.41
CA PHE A 282 -8.64 -12.38 6.02
C PHE A 282 -9.92 -11.93 5.29
N LEU A 283 -11.02 -12.65 5.46
CA LEU A 283 -12.28 -12.35 4.76
C LEU A 283 -12.87 -10.99 5.15
N TRP A 284 -12.92 -10.68 6.45
CA TRP A 284 -13.40 -9.37 6.90
C TRP A 284 -12.44 -8.24 6.52
N HIS A 285 -11.14 -8.51 6.51
CA HIS A 285 -10.16 -7.53 6.07
C HIS A 285 -10.26 -7.26 4.57
N LEU A 286 -10.50 -8.29 3.75
CA LEU A 286 -10.77 -8.16 2.31
C LEU A 286 -12.00 -7.29 2.05
N LEU A 287 -13.11 -7.53 2.75
CA LEU A 287 -14.31 -6.71 2.63
C LEU A 287 -14.03 -5.25 3.01
N TRP A 288 -13.36 -5.04 4.14
CA TRP A 288 -12.96 -3.73 4.65
C TRP A 288 -12.11 -2.94 3.64
N LEU A 289 -11.08 -3.57 3.09
CA LEU A 289 -10.21 -2.96 2.08
C LEU A 289 -10.97 -2.66 0.80
N SER A 290 -11.75 -3.62 0.29
CA SER A 290 -12.41 -3.53 -1.02
C SER A 290 -13.45 -2.40 -1.08
N ILE A 291 -14.25 -2.24 -0.03
CA ILE A 291 -15.28 -1.18 0.03
C ILE A 291 -14.58 0.19 0.05
N MET A 292 -13.57 0.37 0.89
CA MET A 292 -12.87 1.65 0.97
C MET A 292 -12.08 1.96 -0.30
N GLN A 293 -11.44 0.96 -0.90
CA GLN A 293 -10.71 1.13 -2.15
C GLN A 293 -11.65 1.50 -3.30
N LEU A 294 -12.80 0.85 -3.42
CA LEU A 294 -13.83 1.20 -4.40
C LEU A 294 -14.27 2.67 -4.24
N ARG A 295 -14.52 3.10 -2.99
CA ARG A 295 -14.90 4.48 -2.70
C ARG A 295 -13.84 5.50 -3.12
N HIS A 296 -12.56 5.21 -2.82
CA HIS A 296 -11.44 6.06 -3.22
C HIS A 296 -11.28 6.14 -4.74
N TYR A 297 -11.35 5.01 -5.43
CA TYR A 297 -11.17 4.99 -6.88
C TYR A 297 -12.30 5.69 -7.62
N LEU A 298 -13.56 5.48 -7.19
CA LEU A 298 -14.67 6.19 -7.78
C LEU A 298 -14.53 7.70 -7.55
N PHE A 299 -14.19 8.14 -6.35
CA PHE A 299 -13.98 9.56 -6.06
C PHE A 299 -12.90 10.19 -6.95
N ILE A 300 -11.73 9.55 -7.07
CA ILE A 300 -10.64 10.05 -7.92
C ILE A 300 -11.06 10.05 -9.40
N GLY A 301 -11.70 8.98 -9.86
CA GLY A 301 -12.16 8.85 -11.24
C GLY A 301 -13.27 9.82 -11.63
N THR A 302 -14.08 10.29 -10.66
CA THR A 302 -15.18 11.25 -10.89
C THR A 302 -14.85 12.68 -10.45
N LEU A 303 -13.62 12.94 -9.98
CA LEU A 303 -13.24 14.24 -9.43
C LEU A 303 -13.43 15.37 -10.44
N ASN A 304 -12.91 15.25 -11.65
CA ASN A 304 -13.03 16.29 -12.67
C ASN A 304 -14.50 16.55 -13.10
N PRO A 305 -15.30 15.53 -13.44
CA PRO A 305 -16.74 15.74 -13.71
C PRO A 305 -17.46 16.39 -12.53
N MET A 306 -17.14 16.00 -11.31
CA MET A 306 -17.74 16.58 -10.11
C MET A 306 -17.38 18.06 -9.96
N LEU A 307 -16.09 18.41 -10.10
CA LEU A 307 -15.63 19.79 -9.99
C LEU A 307 -16.21 20.67 -11.10
N ASN A 308 -16.26 20.20 -12.36
CA ASN A 308 -16.89 20.92 -13.47
C ASN A 308 -18.36 21.24 -13.17
N ARG A 309 -19.10 20.27 -12.62
CA ARG A 309 -20.50 20.46 -12.25
C ARG A 309 -20.66 21.47 -11.11
N LEU A 310 -19.85 21.36 -10.04
CA LEU A 310 -19.95 22.21 -8.85
C LEU A 310 -19.44 23.64 -9.10
N ALA A 311 -18.50 23.81 -10.01
CA ALA A 311 -17.92 25.10 -10.42
C ALA A 311 -18.66 25.70 -11.64
N GLU A 312 -19.81 25.14 -12.05
CA GLU A 312 -20.60 25.62 -13.21
C GLU A 312 -19.74 25.73 -14.51
N ASN A 313 -18.74 24.83 -14.65
CA ASN A 313 -17.76 24.81 -15.73
C ASN A 313 -16.83 26.05 -15.77
N ASP A 314 -16.63 26.76 -14.66
CA ASP A 314 -15.60 27.79 -14.54
C ASP A 314 -14.21 27.14 -14.53
N PRO A 315 -13.38 27.34 -15.56
CA PRO A 315 -12.08 26.65 -15.68
C PRO A 315 -11.09 27.09 -14.61
N ASP A 316 -11.16 28.32 -14.12
CA ASP A 316 -10.26 28.83 -13.08
C ASP A 316 -10.54 28.18 -11.73
N LEU A 317 -11.81 28.06 -11.37
CA LEU A 317 -12.24 27.36 -10.16
C LEU A 317 -11.90 25.86 -10.23
N VAL A 318 -12.16 25.19 -11.34
CA VAL A 318 -11.82 23.77 -11.54
C VAL A 318 -10.31 23.56 -11.39
N SER A 319 -9.51 24.42 -12.00
CA SER A 319 -8.04 24.38 -11.87
C SER A 319 -7.59 24.58 -10.42
N GLN A 320 -8.14 25.56 -9.71
CA GLN A 320 -7.83 25.83 -8.31
C GLN A 320 -8.11 24.62 -7.41
N TYR A 321 -9.29 24.00 -7.53
CA TYR A 321 -9.66 22.83 -6.73
C TYR A 321 -8.86 21.58 -7.11
N THR A 322 -8.55 21.39 -8.38
CA THR A 322 -7.68 20.28 -8.84
C THR A 322 -6.26 20.43 -8.29
N ASN A 323 -5.71 21.64 -8.29
CA ASN A 323 -4.40 21.91 -7.69
C ASN A 323 -4.42 21.70 -6.17
N ALA A 324 -5.48 22.15 -5.49
CA ALA A 324 -5.66 21.90 -4.05
C ALA A 324 -5.71 20.40 -3.73
N PHE A 325 -6.45 19.62 -4.52
CA PHE A 325 -6.46 18.16 -4.39
C PHE A 325 -5.04 17.58 -4.54
N ALA A 326 -4.32 17.94 -5.61
CA ALA A 326 -2.96 17.47 -5.85
C ALA A 326 -1.99 17.82 -4.71
N ILE A 327 -2.09 19.04 -4.16
CA ILE A 327 -1.28 19.50 -3.03
C ILE A 327 -1.60 18.68 -1.77
N THR A 328 -2.87 18.35 -1.50
CA THR A 328 -3.21 17.54 -0.32
C THR A 328 -2.61 16.14 -0.38
N GLN A 329 -2.44 15.55 -1.59
CA GLN A 329 -1.81 14.23 -1.72
C GLN A 329 -0.35 14.22 -1.24
N LEU A 330 0.37 15.35 -1.32
CA LEU A 330 1.75 15.47 -0.80
C LEU A 330 1.85 15.21 0.69
N PHE A 331 0.78 15.49 1.44
CA PHE A 331 0.77 15.31 2.89
C PHE A 331 0.55 13.86 3.34
N GLY A 332 0.36 12.91 2.40
CA GLY A 332 0.19 11.49 2.72
C GLY A 332 1.31 10.93 3.57
N VAL A 333 2.57 11.28 3.26
CA VAL A 333 3.75 10.85 4.02
C VAL A 333 3.76 11.37 5.47
N LEU A 334 3.14 12.51 5.74
CA LEU A 334 3.02 13.09 7.09
C LEU A 334 1.86 12.48 7.89
N CYS A 335 0.82 12.00 7.20
CA CYS A 335 -0.35 11.38 7.83
C CYS A 335 -0.09 9.91 8.21
N ALA A 336 0.65 9.17 7.38
CA ALA A 336 0.84 7.74 7.52
C ALA A 336 1.51 7.28 8.84
N PRO A 337 2.54 7.96 9.38
CA PRO A 337 3.19 7.55 10.63
C PRO A 337 2.25 7.50 11.83
N TRP A 338 1.23 8.35 11.87
CA TRP A 338 0.26 8.38 12.97
C TRP A 338 -0.51 7.08 13.10
N ASN A 339 -0.84 6.45 11.97
CA ASN A 339 -1.47 5.13 11.97
C ASN A 339 -0.53 4.07 12.56
N GLY A 340 0.73 4.05 12.12
CA GLY A 340 1.74 3.12 12.64
C GLY A 340 2.03 3.31 14.13
N LEU A 341 2.17 4.56 14.59
CA LEU A 341 2.34 4.90 16.00
C LEU A 341 1.14 4.42 16.83
N LEU A 342 -0.07 4.54 16.28
CA LEU A 342 -1.28 4.04 16.93
C LEU A 342 -1.25 2.51 17.06
N MET A 343 -0.74 1.80 16.06
CA MET A 343 -0.58 0.34 16.09
C MET A 343 0.54 -0.10 17.03
N ASP A 344 1.66 0.63 17.07
CA ASP A 344 2.82 0.30 17.91
C ASP A 344 2.73 0.86 19.36
N ARG A 345 1.62 1.53 19.73
CA ARG A 345 1.47 2.26 21.03
C ARG A 345 1.63 1.42 22.29
N HIS A 346 1.46 0.09 22.17
CA HIS A 346 1.60 -0.85 23.30
C HIS A 346 3.04 -1.36 23.44
N LYS A 347 3.87 -1.25 22.40
CA LYS A 347 5.24 -1.73 22.41
C LYS A 347 6.08 -0.96 23.43
N GLY A 348 6.88 -1.68 24.21
CA GLY A 348 7.62 -1.12 25.34
C GLY A 348 6.83 -1.02 26.66
N LYS A 349 5.56 -1.41 26.69
CA LYS A 349 4.78 -1.57 27.91
C LYS A 349 4.81 -3.03 28.36
N PRO A 350 4.73 -3.32 29.66
CA PRO A 350 4.61 -4.69 30.14
C PRO A 350 3.31 -5.32 29.61
N LEU A 351 3.40 -6.54 29.15
CA LEU A 351 2.23 -7.33 28.76
C LEU A 351 1.42 -7.72 29.99
N ALA A 352 0.13 -7.91 29.84
CA ALA A 352 -0.69 -8.45 30.89
C ALA A 352 -0.27 -9.92 31.21
N PRO A 353 -0.47 -10.42 32.44
CA PRO A 353 -0.10 -11.79 32.76
C PRO A 353 -0.71 -12.79 31.77
N GLY A 354 0.16 -13.62 31.17
CA GLY A 354 -0.22 -14.61 30.15
C GLY A 354 -0.64 -14.04 28.79
N GLU A 355 -0.51 -12.72 28.54
CA GLU A 355 -0.79 -12.11 27.24
C GLU A 355 0.39 -12.33 26.28
N THR A 356 0.11 -12.80 25.08
CA THR A 356 1.12 -12.92 24.04
C THR A 356 1.35 -11.58 23.31
N SER A 357 2.54 -11.40 22.71
CA SER A 357 2.83 -10.21 21.92
C SER A 357 1.88 -10.06 20.72
N LEU A 358 1.47 -11.18 20.13
CA LEU A 358 0.50 -11.20 19.02
C LEU A 358 -0.89 -10.69 19.47
N GLU A 359 -1.36 -11.08 20.64
CA GLU A 359 -2.64 -10.60 21.19
C GLU A 359 -2.60 -9.08 21.43
N ALA A 360 -1.49 -8.58 21.98
CA ALA A 360 -1.29 -7.15 22.21
C ALA A 360 -1.25 -6.37 20.90
N ASP A 361 -0.55 -6.89 19.87
CA ASP A 361 -0.48 -6.31 18.53
C ASP A 361 -1.87 -6.28 17.86
N LEU A 362 -2.64 -7.38 17.91
CA LEU A 362 -4.00 -7.44 17.37
C LEU A 362 -4.96 -6.48 18.09
N ARG A 363 -4.89 -6.45 19.42
CA ARG A 363 -5.70 -5.49 20.21
C ARG A 363 -5.39 -4.04 19.86
N SER A 364 -4.11 -3.74 19.64
CA SER A 364 -3.68 -2.41 19.24
C SER A 364 -4.16 -2.04 17.84
N SER A 365 -4.18 -2.99 16.90
CA SER A 365 -4.63 -2.78 15.52
C SER A 365 -6.12 -2.47 15.41
N SER A 366 -6.97 -2.97 16.32
CA SER A 366 -8.42 -2.76 16.28
C SER A 366 -8.81 -1.29 16.30
N LEU A 367 -8.13 -0.46 17.09
CA LEU A 367 -8.38 0.99 17.15
C LEU A 367 -7.97 1.70 15.86
N SER A 368 -6.86 1.30 15.24
CA SER A 368 -6.42 1.82 13.95
C SER A 368 -7.44 1.52 12.85
N LEU A 369 -7.91 0.27 12.78
CA LEU A 369 -8.94 -0.15 11.83
C LEU A 369 -10.27 0.60 12.04
N LEU A 370 -10.67 0.80 13.29
CA LEU A 370 -11.88 1.57 13.63
C LEU A 370 -11.76 3.03 13.20
N LEU A 371 -10.64 3.68 13.52
CA LEU A 371 -10.40 5.07 13.15
C LEU A 371 -10.39 5.25 11.63
N THR A 372 -9.77 4.33 10.90
CA THR A 372 -9.78 4.32 9.42
C THR A 372 -11.19 4.19 8.88
N SER A 373 -12.03 3.34 9.49
CA SER A 373 -13.45 3.17 9.11
C SER A 373 -14.25 4.45 9.35
N VAL A 374 -14.04 5.13 10.48
CA VAL A 374 -14.68 6.43 10.78
C VAL A 374 -14.27 7.50 9.77
N GLN A 375 -12.98 7.58 9.46
CA GLN A 375 -12.46 8.51 8.45
C GLN A 375 -13.08 8.26 7.08
N CYS A 376 -13.23 6.99 6.67
CA CYS A 376 -13.88 6.62 5.41
C CYS A 376 -15.35 7.06 5.37
N LEU A 377 -16.09 6.85 6.45
CA LEU A 377 -17.49 7.29 6.54
C LEU A 377 -17.60 8.81 6.44
N LEU A 378 -16.79 9.56 7.20
CA LEU A 378 -16.78 11.02 7.15
C LEU A 378 -16.40 11.54 5.76
N PHE A 379 -15.37 10.96 5.13
CA PHE A 379 -14.98 11.26 3.76
C PHE A 379 -16.15 10.99 2.79
N SER A 380 -16.81 9.84 2.91
CA SER A 380 -17.94 9.47 2.04
C SER A 380 -19.11 10.43 2.18
N LEU A 381 -19.45 10.82 3.41
CA LEU A 381 -20.50 11.79 3.68
C LEU A 381 -20.15 13.17 3.09
N CYS A 382 -18.95 13.70 3.36
CA CYS A 382 -18.53 15.00 2.82
C CYS A 382 -18.53 15.01 1.28
N ALA A 383 -18.10 13.92 0.64
CA ALA A 383 -18.08 13.82 -0.81
C ALA A 383 -19.48 13.73 -1.44
N SER A 384 -20.49 13.27 -0.69
CA SER A 384 -21.88 13.17 -1.17
C SER A 384 -22.61 14.52 -1.20
N PHE A 385 -22.12 15.53 -0.48
CA PHE A 385 -22.74 16.86 -0.46
C PHE A 385 -22.24 17.72 -1.64
N PRO A 386 -23.15 18.28 -2.47
CA PRO A 386 -22.80 19.09 -3.64
C PRO A 386 -22.42 20.53 -3.27
N LEU A 387 -21.48 20.70 -2.34
CA LEU A 387 -20.99 22.01 -1.90
C LEU A 387 -19.50 22.15 -2.27
N LEU A 388 -19.18 23.10 -3.16
CA LEU A 388 -17.81 23.30 -3.64
C LEU A 388 -16.82 23.61 -2.50
N PRO A 389 -17.08 24.53 -1.53
CA PRO A 389 -16.14 24.80 -0.44
C PRO A 389 -15.87 23.58 0.48
N LEU A 390 -16.86 22.68 0.61
CA LEU A 390 -16.73 21.47 1.42
C LEU A 390 -15.68 20.50 0.83
N GLN A 391 -15.39 20.60 -0.48
CA GLN A 391 -14.44 19.71 -1.13
C GLN A 391 -13.00 19.86 -0.60
N TYR A 392 -12.61 21.01 -0.04
CA TYR A 392 -11.32 21.14 0.65
C TYR A 392 -11.24 20.19 1.85
N ILE A 393 -12.30 20.09 2.65
CA ILE A 393 -12.36 19.15 3.78
C ILE A 393 -12.37 17.70 3.27
N THR A 394 -13.12 17.45 2.20
CA THR A 394 -13.18 16.13 1.53
C THR A 394 -11.78 15.69 1.09
N PHE A 395 -10.97 16.57 0.51
CA PHE A 395 -9.61 16.26 0.06
C PHE A 395 -8.69 15.92 1.24
N VAL A 396 -8.78 16.69 2.34
CA VAL A 396 -8.00 16.41 3.55
C VAL A 396 -8.42 15.07 4.16
N LEU A 397 -9.71 14.79 4.30
CA LEU A 397 -10.21 13.51 4.81
C LEU A 397 -9.80 12.35 3.91
N GLN A 398 -9.82 12.55 2.60
CA GLN A 398 -9.44 11.55 1.61
C GLN A 398 -7.96 11.14 1.76
N VAL A 399 -7.03 12.10 1.86
CA VAL A 399 -5.60 11.79 1.99
C VAL A 399 -5.27 11.13 3.33
N ILE A 400 -5.91 11.58 4.43
CA ILE A 400 -5.75 10.95 5.75
C ILE A 400 -6.25 9.51 5.70
N ASN A 401 -7.48 9.32 5.21
CA ASN A 401 -8.07 7.98 5.12
C ASN A 401 -7.27 7.05 4.21
N ARG A 402 -6.79 7.51 3.06
CA ARG A 402 -5.97 6.75 2.14
C ARG A 402 -4.65 6.29 2.78
N SER A 403 -3.97 7.19 3.46
CA SER A 403 -2.71 6.88 4.17
C SER A 403 -2.91 5.85 5.28
N PHE A 404 -4.03 5.96 6.03
CA PHE A 404 -4.41 4.99 7.05
C PHE A 404 -4.82 3.65 6.44
N LEU A 405 -5.54 3.67 5.33
CA LEU A 405 -6.03 2.47 4.63
C LEU A 405 -4.89 1.58 4.17
N TYR A 406 -4.01 2.10 3.31
CA TYR A 406 -2.95 1.28 2.70
C TYR A 406 -1.83 0.94 3.69
N GLY A 407 -1.43 1.89 4.52
CA GLY A 407 -0.48 1.64 5.60
C GLY A 407 -1.02 0.65 6.63
N GLY A 408 -2.28 0.83 7.04
CA GLY A 408 -2.97 -0.06 7.96
C GLY A 408 -3.18 -1.47 7.42
N ASN A 409 -3.51 -1.60 6.13
CA ASN A 409 -3.62 -2.88 5.43
C ASN A 409 -2.31 -3.68 5.53
N ALA A 410 -1.19 -3.09 5.11
CA ALA A 410 0.11 -3.75 5.12
C ALA A 410 0.55 -4.12 6.55
N ALA A 411 0.36 -3.21 7.52
CA ALA A 411 0.69 -3.44 8.91
C ALA A 411 -0.19 -4.53 9.53
N PHE A 412 -1.50 -4.53 9.29
CA PHE A 412 -2.42 -5.55 9.80
C PHE A 412 -2.07 -6.95 9.29
N ILE A 413 -1.82 -7.11 7.98
CA ILE A 413 -1.40 -8.41 7.41
C ILE A 413 -0.09 -8.87 8.04
N SER A 414 0.84 -7.96 8.31
CA SER A 414 2.11 -8.29 8.95
C SER A 414 1.98 -8.70 10.43
N ILE A 415 0.89 -8.28 11.10
CA ILE A 415 0.57 -8.62 12.50
C ILE A 415 -0.23 -9.93 12.56
N ALA A 416 -1.32 -10.01 11.79
CA ALA A 416 -2.31 -11.06 11.93
C ALA A 416 -1.89 -12.41 11.33
N PHE A 417 -0.84 -12.43 10.47
CA PHE A 417 -0.46 -13.63 9.73
C PHE A 417 1.05 -13.89 9.79
N PRO A 418 1.46 -15.18 9.60
CA PRO A 418 2.87 -15.55 9.58
C PRO A 418 3.68 -14.77 8.54
N ALA A 419 4.87 -14.33 8.93
CA ALA A 419 5.75 -13.52 8.07
C ALA A 419 6.16 -14.23 6.76
N CYS A 420 6.25 -15.57 6.76
CA CYS A 420 6.58 -16.38 5.57
C CYS A 420 5.49 -16.35 4.48
N HIS A 421 4.28 -15.91 4.81
CA HIS A 421 3.18 -15.79 3.86
C HIS A 421 2.81 -14.34 3.55
N PHE A 422 3.56 -13.37 4.09
CA PHE A 422 3.23 -11.94 3.98
C PHE A 422 3.03 -11.49 2.53
N GLY A 423 4.00 -11.76 1.65
CA GLY A 423 3.93 -11.31 0.26
C GLY A 423 2.75 -11.92 -0.50
N LYS A 424 2.51 -13.23 -0.32
CA LYS A 424 1.39 -13.93 -0.96
C LYS A 424 0.03 -13.46 -0.44
N LEU A 425 -0.12 -13.27 0.86
CA LEU A 425 -1.39 -12.83 1.47
C LEU A 425 -1.69 -11.38 1.13
N TYR A 426 -0.70 -10.50 1.25
CA TYR A 426 -0.81 -9.10 0.84
C TYR A 426 -1.15 -8.99 -0.65
N GLY A 427 -0.45 -9.75 -1.50
CA GLY A 427 -0.68 -9.77 -2.93
C GLY A 427 -2.06 -10.30 -3.31
N LEU A 428 -2.51 -11.39 -2.70
CA LEU A 428 -3.84 -11.96 -2.94
C LEU A 428 -4.94 -10.97 -2.52
N LEU A 429 -4.78 -10.34 -1.37
CA LEU A 429 -5.71 -9.34 -0.86
C LEU A 429 -5.84 -8.16 -1.81
N MET A 430 -4.71 -7.62 -2.27
CA MET A 430 -4.68 -6.50 -3.23
C MET A 430 -5.28 -6.88 -4.58
N ALA A 431 -5.04 -8.10 -5.09
CA ALA A 431 -5.60 -8.57 -6.34
C ALA A 431 -7.12 -8.75 -6.26
N LEU A 432 -7.63 -9.37 -5.18
CA LEU A 432 -9.06 -9.55 -4.99
C LEU A 432 -9.78 -8.21 -4.80
N SER A 433 -9.20 -7.29 -4.04
CA SER A 433 -9.76 -5.95 -3.88
C SER A 433 -9.76 -5.15 -5.19
N ALA A 434 -8.75 -5.34 -6.05
CA ALA A 434 -8.71 -4.73 -7.38
C ALA A 434 -9.84 -5.22 -8.28
N ILE A 435 -10.15 -6.52 -8.27
CA ILE A 435 -11.28 -7.09 -9.02
C ILE A 435 -12.60 -6.46 -8.55
N ILE A 436 -12.80 -6.36 -7.22
CA ILE A 436 -14.01 -5.72 -6.66
C ILE A 436 -14.06 -4.23 -7.04
N SER A 437 -12.91 -3.56 -7.09
CA SER A 437 -12.83 -2.14 -7.47
C SER A 437 -13.20 -1.87 -8.94
N LEU A 438 -13.24 -2.90 -9.81
CA LEU A 438 -13.78 -2.76 -11.18
C LEU A 438 -15.26 -2.36 -11.18
N LEU A 439 -15.99 -2.55 -10.08
CA LEU A 439 -17.35 -2.06 -9.91
C LEU A 439 -17.46 -0.52 -10.02
N GLN A 440 -16.34 0.21 -9.98
CA GLN A 440 -16.34 1.65 -10.31
C GLN A 440 -16.88 1.94 -11.72
N TYR A 441 -16.67 1.02 -12.69
CA TYR A 441 -17.16 1.18 -14.06
C TYR A 441 -18.70 1.20 -14.17
N PRO A 442 -19.41 0.16 -13.70
CA PRO A 442 -20.86 0.21 -13.71
C PRO A 442 -21.43 1.36 -12.86
N CYS A 443 -20.77 1.75 -11.75
CA CYS A 443 -21.17 2.94 -10.99
C CYS A 443 -21.03 4.22 -11.83
N PHE A 444 -19.92 4.38 -12.53
CA PHE A 444 -19.69 5.53 -13.41
C PHE A 444 -20.69 5.55 -14.58
N ALA A 445 -20.91 4.40 -15.24
CA ALA A 445 -21.88 4.27 -16.32
C ALA A 445 -23.32 4.60 -15.85
N LEU A 446 -23.68 4.19 -14.63
CA LEU A 446 -24.97 4.51 -14.02
C LEU A 446 -25.14 6.03 -13.80
N VAL A 447 -24.11 6.69 -13.27
CA VAL A 447 -24.11 8.15 -13.08
C VAL A 447 -24.27 8.88 -14.42
N LYS A 448 -23.48 8.50 -15.43
CA LYS A 448 -23.45 9.15 -16.74
C LYS A 448 -24.75 8.90 -17.54
N GLY A 449 -25.33 7.70 -17.44
CA GLY A 449 -26.53 7.26 -18.18
C GLY A 449 -27.82 7.52 -17.42
N ALA A 450 -28.24 6.57 -16.59
CA ALA A 450 -29.57 6.58 -15.96
C ALA A 450 -29.80 7.72 -14.95
N LEU A 451 -28.73 8.26 -14.35
CA LEU A 451 -28.81 9.35 -13.38
C LEU A 451 -28.51 10.74 -13.98
N HIS A 452 -28.42 10.85 -15.32
CA HIS A 452 -28.23 12.13 -16.02
C HIS A 452 -27.06 12.99 -15.50
N GLY A 453 -25.99 12.35 -15.05
CA GLY A 453 -24.78 13.01 -14.51
C GLY A 453 -24.84 13.37 -13.02
N ASP A 454 -25.92 13.04 -12.30
CA ASP A 454 -26.00 13.25 -10.86
C ASP A 454 -25.47 12.04 -10.07
N PRO A 455 -24.32 12.15 -9.36
CA PRO A 455 -23.74 11.05 -8.59
C PRO A 455 -24.41 10.83 -7.23
N PHE A 456 -25.36 11.67 -6.80
CA PHE A 456 -25.88 11.66 -5.43
C PHE A 456 -26.36 10.28 -4.97
N LEU A 457 -27.13 9.57 -5.79
CA LEU A 457 -27.64 8.24 -5.43
C LEU A 457 -26.50 7.19 -5.30
N VAL A 458 -25.49 7.25 -6.15
CA VAL A 458 -24.32 6.37 -6.08
C VAL A 458 -23.48 6.70 -4.85
N ASP A 459 -23.26 7.98 -4.57
CA ASP A 459 -22.52 8.42 -3.39
C ASP A 459 -23.26 8.07 -2.08
N ALA A 460 -24.58 8.20 -2.04
CA ALA A 460 -25.41 7.79 -0.92
C ALA A 460 -25.33 6.25 -0.71
N ALA A 461 -25.43 5.46 -1.79
CA ALA A 461 -25.32 4.02 -1.73
C ALA A 461 -23.94 3.59 -1.22
N LEU A 462 -22.85 4.23 -1.68
CA LEU A 462 -21.49 3.96 -1.19
C LEU A 462 -21.28 4.40 0.26
N SER A 463 -21.94 5.48 0.69
CA SER A 463 -21.90 5.92 2.09
C SER A 463 -22.62 4.91 3.00
N LEU A 464 -23.74 4.33 2.57
CA LEU A 464 -24.39 3.22 3.27
C LEU A 464 -23.53 1.96 3.26
N LEU A 465 -22.92 1.63 2.12
CA LEU A 465 -22.01 0.49 2.01
C LEU A 465 -20.79 0.65 2.95
N SER A 466 -20.32 1.88 3.17
CA SER A 466 -19.20 2.15 4.09
C SER A 466 -19.51 1.83 5.55
N LEU A 467 -20.77 1.62 5.94
CA LEU A 467 -21.12 1.13 7.27
C LEU A 467 -20.67 -0.33 7.49
N LEU A 468 -20.58 -1.12 6.42
CA LEU A 468 -20.09 -2.51 6.51
C LEU A 468 -18.61 -2.61 6.88
N VAL A 469 -17.83 -1.56 6.66
CA VAL A 469 -16.39 -1.56 7.01
C VAL A 469 -16.16 -1.63 8.53
N PHE A 470 -17.18 -1.28 9.34
CA PHE A 470 -17.10 -1.37 10.79
C PHE A 470 -17.14 -2.82 11.31
N ILE A 471 -17.58 -3.79 10.50
CA ILE A 471 -17.62 -5.20 10.88
C ILE A 471 -16.22 -5.71 11.22
N HIS A 472 -15.22 -5.35 10.44
CA HIS A 472 -13.85 -5.85 10.64
C HIS A 472 -13.21 -5.39 11.96
N PRO A 473 -13.12 -4.08 12.29
CA PRO A 473 -12.58 -3.65 13.60
C PRO A 473 -13.40 -4.18 14.78
N LEU A 474 -14.72 -4.32 14.64
CA LEU A 474 -15.57 -4.90 15.67
C LEU A 474 -15.26 -6.38 15.88
N TYR A 475 -15.10 -7.15 14.79
CA TYR A 475 -14.71 -8.56 14.85
C TYR A 475 -13.37 -8.76 15.56
N VAL A 476 -12.33 -7.96 15.18
CA VAL A 476 -11.01 -8.00 15.83
C VAL A 476 -11.13 -7.68 17.33
N PHE A 477 -11.89 -6.65 17.68
CA PHE A 477 -12.11 -6.24 19.07
C PHE A 477 -12.81 -7.33 19.90
N ILE A 478 -13.88 -7.92 19.37
CA ILE A 478 -14.62 -9.00 20.07
C ILE A 478 -13.73 -10.23 20.23
N HIS A 479 -12.95 -10.59 19.19
CA HIS A 479 -12.01 -11.69 19.26
C HIS A 479 -10.97 -11.50 20.38
N CYS A 480 -10.33 -10.33 20.42
CA CYS A 480 -9.33 -10.00 21.45
C CYS A 480 -9.95 -10.00 22.87
N ARG A 481 -11.20 -9.51 23.02
CA ARG A 481 -11.90 -9.59 24.32
C ARG A 481 -12.23 -11.02 24.74
N LYS A 482 -12.60 -11.86 23.78
CA LYS A 482 -12.90 -13.27 24.07
C LYS A 482 -11.63 -14.01 24.55
N VAL A 483 -10.52 -13.82 23.84
CA VAL A 483 -9.23 -14.43 24.22
C VAL A 483 -8.77 -13.93 25.61
N ALA A 484 -8.89 -12.63 25.88
CA ALA A 484 -8.53 -12.07 27.19
C ALA A 484 -9.38 -12.69 28.33
N ARG A 485 -10.69 -12.86 28.15
CA ARG A 485 -11.57 -13.50 29.14
C ARG A 485 -11.18 -14.96 29.37
N GLN A 486 -10.96 -15.74 28.32
CA GLN A 486 -10.54 -17.12 28.43
C GLN A 486 -9.23 -17.27 29.23
N ARG A 487 -8.30 -16.36 29.03
CA ARG A 487 -7.05 -16.31 29.78
C ARG A 487 -7.29 -16.01 31.28
N GLU A 488 -8.15 -15.03 31.60
CA GLU A 488 -8.50 -14.70 32.99
C GLU A 488 -9.17 -15.89 33.69
N ASP A 489 -10.09 -16.58 33.02
CA ASP A 489 -10.77 -17.75 33.55
C ASP A 489 -9.79 -18.92 33.83
N ASN A 490 -8.83 -19.17 32.91
CA ASN A 490 -7.79 -20.18 33.10
C ASN A 490 -6.87 -19.84 34.28
N THR A 491 -6.45 -18.60 34.41
CA THR A 491 -5.58 -18.15 35.51
C THR A 491 -6.28 -18.26 36.87
N GLN A 492 -7.59 -18.00 36.93
CA GLN A 492 -8.38 -18.19 38.14
C GLN A 492 -8.54 -19.65 38.52
N SER A 493 -8.72 -20.53 37.51
CA SER A 493 -8.82 -21.98 37.71
C SER A 493 -7.52 -22.56 38.28
N ASP A 494 -6.37 -22.16 37.72
CA ASP A 494 -5.06 -22.62 38.20
C ASP A 494 -4.76 -22.13 39.63
N ASN A 495 -5.09 -20.87 39.95
CA ASN A 495 -4.92 -20.32 41.31
C ASN A 495 -5.83 -20.99 42.34
N ASN A 496 -7.06 -21.39 41.93
CA ASN A 496 -7.96 -22.12 42.84
C ASN A 496 -7.51 -23.58 43.02
N GLY A 497 -7.00 -24.23 41.97
CA GLY A 497 -6.43 -25.58 42.04
C GLY A 497 -5.18 -25.62 42.94
N SER A 498 -4.29 -24.62 42.85
CA SER A 498 -3.10 -24.50 43.72
C SER A 498 -3.48 -24.28 45.18
N LYS A 499 -4.49 -23.44 45.46
CA LYS A 499 -4.97 -23.22 46.84
C LYS A 499 -5.66 -24.45 47.45
N MET A 500 -6.35 -25.24 46.66
CA MET A 500 -6.92 -26.51 47.11
C MET A 500 -5.83 -27.56 47.40
N ALA A 501 -4.78 -27.62 46.59
CA ALA A 501 -3.65 -28.52 46.83
C ALA A 501 -2.80 -28.10 48.07
N GLU A 502 -2.68 -26.80 48.36
CA GLU A 502 -2.04 -26.32 49.62
C GLU A 502 -2.89 -26.53 50.87
N ALA A 503 -4.20 -26.66 50.75
CA ALA A 503 -5.10 -26.90 51.88
C ALA A 503 -5.24 -28.39 52.26
N GLU A 504 -4.76 -29.31 51.41
CA GLU A 504 -4.73 -30.76 51.64
C GLU A 504 -3.39 -31.27 52.26
N PHE A 505 -2.43 -30.40 52.49
CA PHE A 505 -1.19 -30.68 53.23
C PHE A 505 -1.22 -29.99 54.60
#